data_21eb656d472285322c9efa1ebcde2694
#
_entry.id   21eb656d472285322c9efa1ebcde2694
#
_cell.length_a   1.000
_cell.length_b   1.000
_cell.length_c   1.000
_cell.angle_alpha   90.00
_cell.angle_beta   90.00
_cell.angle_gamma   90.00
#
_symmetry.space_group_name_H-M   'P 1'
#
loop_
_entity.id
_entity.type
_entity.pdbx_description
1 polymer ?
#
loop_
_entity_poly.entity_id
_entity_poly.type
_entity_poly.pdbx_seq_one_letter_code
_entity_poly.pdbx_strand_id
1 'polypeptide(L)'
;GNWCMAISGFNIIKGQENRYIYWDWNSGSIFIYSIIILVTVYTILSVRHPATPKKIKNIKSLFYFILTGSMVLLLGSIGLQFSMEVIKNFVPYLLFYISVWLVFSIELIEKDDKSISIAGSSPRILNLVFSTLLIFVGSIIGFHFDDPVASTVSTVYLPFLIVALIMPVHVRHLQRARIYGVFIPAVFLAVRFPWFLIPLWTLFFLLRLYHYFRFNIVYPTFGV
;
A
#
# COMPACT_ATOMS: atom_id res chain seq x y z
N GLY A 1 -3.68 -0.29 -0.01
CA GLY A 1 -2.54 -1.21 0.09
C GLY A 1 -2.85 -2.59 -0.47
N ASN A 2 -3.86 -3.29 0.04
CA ASN A 2 -4.18 -4.67 -0.37
C ASN A 2 -4.45 -4.82 -1.88
N TRP A 3 -5.07 -3.84 -2.51
CA TRP A 3 -5.28 -3.84 -3.95
C TRP A 3 -3.97 -3.81 -4.73
N CYS A 4 -3.04 -2.95 -4.29
CA CYS A 4 -1.72 -2.91 -4.91
C CYS A 4 -1.02 -4.25 -4.77
N MET A 5 -1.19 -4.97 -3.65
CA MET A 5 -0.64 -6.32 -3.48
C MET A 5 -1.25 -7.33 -4.45
N ALA A 6 -2.57 -7.30 -4.68
CA ALA A 6 -3.21 -8.19 -5.65
C ALA A 6 -2.70 -7.92 -7.08
N ILE A 7 -2.62 -6.65 -7.48
CA ILE A 7 -2.10 -6.27 -8.80
C ILE A 7 -0.60 -6.56 -8.92
N SER A 8 0.17 -6.43 -7.84
CA SER A 8 1.59 -6.82 -7.82
C SER A 8 1.76 -8.32 -8.07
N GLY A 9 0.92 -9.16 -7.46
CA GLY A 9 0.89 -10.60 -7.76
C GLY A 9 0.63 -10.87 -9.24
N PHE A 10 -0.35 -10.18 -9.82
CA PHE A 10 -0.64 -10.27 -11.25
C PHE A 10 0.53 -9.76 -12.13
N ASN A 11 1.23 -8.70 -11.71
CA ASN A 11 2.42 -8.21 -12.41
C ASN A 11 3.53 -9.27 -12.47
N ILE A 12 3.72 -10.03 -11.39
CA ILE A 12 4.71 -11.11 -11.35
C ILE A 12 4.35 -12.24 -12.32
N ILE A 13 3.04 -12.59 -12.44
CA ILE A 13 2.57 -13.59 -13.41
C ILE A 13 2.84 -13.19 -14.85
N LYS A 14 2.45 -11.96 -15.18
CA LYS A 14 2.57 -11.47 -16.55
C LYS A 14 4.02 -11.31 -17.00
N GLY A 15 4.95 -11.45 -16.05
CA GLY A 15 6.37 -11.38 -16.32
C GLY A 15 6.78 -10.04 -16.91
N GLN A 16 8.04 -9.97 -17.26
CA GLN A 16 8.63 -8.72 -17.75
C GLN A 16 8.63 -8.63 -19.27
N GLU A 17 8.25 -9.72 -19.96
CA GLU A 17 8.31 -9.85 -21.41
C GLU A 17 7.46 -8.82 -22.14
N ASN A 18 6.31 -8.43 -21.57
CA ASN A 18 5.45 -7.39 -22.13
C ASN A 18 5.40 -6.17 -21.23
N ARG A 19 6.34 -5.26 -21.39
CA ARG A 19 6.42 -4.00 -20.62
C ARG A 19 5.21 -3.08 -20.82
N TYR A 20 4.42 -3.29 -21.89
CA TYR A 20 3.29 -2.46 -22.26
C TYR A 20 2.06 -3.32 -22.55
N ILE A 21 1.34 -3.73 -21.50
CA ILE A 21 0.03 -4.37 -21.67
C ILE A 21 -1.02 -3.29 -21.54
N TYR A 22 -1.52 -2.83 -22.67
CA TYR A 22 -2.62 -1.87 -22.71
C TYR A 22 -3.94 -2.64 -22.74
N TRP A 23 -4.87 -2.31 -21.87
CA TRP A 23 -6.29 -2.73 -21.93
C TRP A 23 -6.53 -4.20 -22.34
N ASP A 24 -5.67 -5.10 -21.90
CA ASP A 24 -5.85 -6.52 -22.16
C ASP A 24 -6.89 -7.11 -21.20
N TRP A 25 -8.06 -7.37 -21.71
CA TRP A 25 -9.20 -7.96 -21.03
C TRP A 25 -9.23 -9.48 -21.18
N ASN A 26 -8.18 -10.14 -20.81
CA ASN A 26 -8.12 -11.60 -20.80
C ASN A 26 -8.72 -12.19 -19.51
N SER A 27 -8.83 -13.52 -19.46
CA SER A 27 -9.37 -14.24 -18.29
C SER A 27 -8.63 -13.92 -16.99
N GLY A 28 -7.33 -13.65 -17.05
CA GLY A 28 -6.53 -13.23 -15.90
C GLY A 28 -6.96 -11.86 -15.37
N SER A 29 -7.24 -10.91 -16.25
CA SER A 29 -7.75 -9.58 -15.86
C SER A 29 -9.12 -9.69 -15.20
N ILE A 30 -10.02 -10.50 -15.74
CA ILE A 30 -11.36 -10.75 -15.17
C ILE A 30 -11.23 -11.36 -13.77
N PHE A 31 -10.33 -12.31 -13.57
CA PHE A 31 -10.08 -12.91 -12.26
C PHE A 31 -9.60 -11.88 -11.24
N ILE A 32 -8.63 -11.03 -11.62
CA ILE A 32 -8.14 -9.94 -10.77
C ILE A 32 -9.24 -8.94 -10.43
N TYR A 33 -10.13 -8.61 -11.37
CA TYR A 33 -11.29 -7.78 -11.08
C TYR A 33 -12.18 -8.40 -9.99
N SER A 34 -12.40 -9.70 -10.05
CA SER A 34 -13.18 -10.41 -9.04
C SER A 34 -12.54 -10.28 -7.64
N ILE A 35 -11.21 -10.44 -7.55
CA ILE A 35 -10.47 -10.23 -6.31
C ILE A 35 -10.58 -8.77 -5.83
N ILE A 36 -10.44 -7.80 -6.72
CA ILE A 36 -10.58 -6.38 -6.40
C ILE A 36 -11.97 -6.08 -5.84
N ILE A 37 -13.01 -6.61 -6.46
CA ILE A 37 -14.40 -6.46 -5.99
C ILE A 37 -14.54 -7.05 -4.59
N LEU A 38 -14.07 -8.27 -4.34
CA LEU A 38 -14.13 -8.92 -3.03
C LEU A 38 -13.39 -8.12 -1.95
N VAL A 39 -12.17 -7.66 -2.25
CA VAL A 39 -11.38 -6.83 -1.33
C VAL A 39 -12.08 -5.49 -1.09
N THR A 40 -12.73 -4.92 -2.10
CA THR A 40 -13.52 -3.68 -1.97
C THR A 40 -14.71 -3.88 -1.04
N VAL A 41 -15.50 -4.91 -1.29
CA VAL A 41 -16.67 -5.25 -0.44
C VAL A 41 -16.23 -5.46 1.00
N TYR A 42 -15.16 -6.25 1.22
CA TYR A 42 -14.60 -6.45 2.55
C TYR A 42 -14.14 -5.14 3.20
N THR A 43 -13.48 -4.27 2.44
CA THR A 43 -13.01 -2.96 2.93
C THR A 43 -14.20 -2.08 3.34
N ILE A 44 -15.25 -2.00 2.51
CA ILE A 44 -16.46 -1.23 2.80
C ILE A 44 -17.16 -1.75 4.05
N LEU A 45 -17.35 -3.08 4.16
CA LEU A 45 -17.99 -3.70 5.31
C LEU A 45 -17.19 -3.53 6.61
N SER A 46 -15.87 -3.44 6.52
CA SER A 46 -14.97 -3.24 7.67
C SER A 46 -14.71 -1.78 8.01
N VAL A 47 -15.25 -0.82 7.24
CA VAL A 47 -15.11 0.61 7.54
C VAL A 47 -15.81 0.95 8.84
N ARG A 48 -15.02 1.38 9.81
CA ARG A 48 -15.49 1.97 11.07
C ARG A 48 -15.49 3.48 10.97
N HIS A 49 -16.14 4.13 11.91
CA HIS A 49 -16.13 5.59 11.99
C HIS A 49 -14.67 6.10 11.96
N PRO A 50 -14.34 7.09 11.10
CA PRO A 50 -12.96 7.59 10.94
C PRO A 50 -12.35 8.13 12.25
N ALA A 51 -13.18 8.60 13.18
CA ALA A 51 -12.75 9.07 14.49
C ALA A 51 -12.29 7.95 15.46
N THR A 52 -12.48 6.67 15.10
CA THR A 52 -11.94 5.56 15.90
C THR A 52 -10.61 5.11 15.33
N PRO A 53 -9.47 5.57 15.87
CA PRO A 53 -8.17 5.15 15.36
C PRO A 53 -8.01 3.64 15.58
N LYS A 54 -7.72 2.88 14.53
CA LYS A 54 -7.24 1.51 14.67
C LYS A 54 -5.89 1.58 15.39
N LYS A 55 -5.84 1.20 16.66
CA LYS A 55 -4.56 1.04 17.37
C LYS A 55 -3.78 -0.12 16.72
N ILE A 56 -2.90 0.23 15.79
CA ILE A 56 -1.94 -0.72 15.20
C ILE A 56 -0.73 -0.77 16.14
N LYS A 57 -0.88 -1.39 17.30
CA LYS A 57 0.14 -1.31 18.36
C LYS A 57 0.84 -2.62 18.70
N ASN A 58 0.40 -3.76 18.21
CA ASN A 58 0.92 -5.05 18.65
C ASN A 58 1.60 -5.81 17.53
N ILE A 59 2.64 -6.59 17.89
CA ILE A 59 3.32 -7.53 16.99
C ILE A 59 2.31 -8.50 16.33
N LYS A 60 1.21 -8.81 17.01
CA LYS A 60 0.10 -9.57 16.44
C LYS A 60 -0.55 -8.88 15.25
N SER A 61 -0.70 -7.54 15.30
CA SER A 61 -1.28 -6.79 14.18
C SER A 61 -0.33 -6.73 12.98
N LEU A 62 0.98 -6.70 13.21
CA LEU A 62 1.98 -6.83 12.16
C LEU A 62 1.88 -8.20 11.48
N PHE A 63 1.79 -9.27 12.27
CA PHE A 63 1.66 -10.62 11.73
C PHE A 63 0.40 -10.76 10.86
N TYR A 64 -0.75 -10.31 11.34
CA TYR A 64 -1.99 -10.33 10.55
C TYR A 64 -1.90 -9.46 9.29
N PHE A 65 -1.20 -8.34 9.37
CA PHE A 65 -1.00 -7.47 8.21
C PHE A 65 -0.13 -8.15 7.15
N ILE A 66 0.99 -8.73 7.55
CA ILE A 66 1.89 -9.48 6.65
C ILE A 66 1.14 -10.68 6.05
N LEU A 67 0.44 -11.45 6.88
CA LEU A 67 -0.35 -12.60 6.44
C LEU A 67 -1.40 -12.19 5.39
N THR A 68 -2.16 -11.12 5.67
CA THR A 68 -3.17 -10.61 4.74
C THR A 68 -2.53 -10.14 3.44
N GLY A 69 -1.44 -9.36 3.51
CA GLY A 69 -0.73 -8.89 2.32
C GLY A 69 -0.16 -10.03 1.49
N SER A 70 0.43 -11.03 2.14
CA SER A 70 0.96 -12.23 1.47
C SER A 70 -0.16 -13.05 0.82
N MET A 71 -1.27 -13.27 1.51
CA MET A 71 -2.43 -13.96 0.94
C MET A 71 -3.00 -13.23 -0.29
N VAL A 72 -3.15 -11.92 -0.22
CA VAL A 72 -3.66 -11.13 -1.34
C VAL A 72 -2.67 -11.13 -2.52
N LEU A 73 -1.36 -11.08 -2.25
CA LEU A 73 -0.32 -11.21 -3.26
C LEU A 73 -0.39 -12.59 -3.96
N LEU A 74 -0.51 -13.65 -3.16
CA LEU A 74 -0.66 -15.03 -3.66
C LEU A 74 -1.95 -15.21 -4.47
N LEU A 75 -3.07 -14.65 -4.02
CA LEU A 75 -4.33 -14.66 -4.76
C LEU A 75 -4.18 -13.95 -6.11
N GLY A 76 -3.47 -12.82 -6.15
CA GLY A 76 -3.15 -12.13 -7.40
C GLY A 76 -2.25 -12.95 -8.33
N SER A 77 -1.47 -13.87 -7.79
CA SER A 77 -0.53 -14.72 -8.53
C SER A 77 -1.05 -16.14 -8.78
N ILE A 78 -2.35 -16.41 -8.64
CA ILE A 78 -2.93 -17.72 -8.96
C ILE A 78 -2.69 -18.03 -10.44
N GLY A 79 -2.19 -19.24 -10.70
CA GLY A 79 -1.81 -19.72 -12.04
C GLY A 79 -0.30 -19.78 -12.28
N LEU A 80 0.51 -19.21 -11.37
CA LEU A 80 1.96 -19.42 -11.39
C LEU A 80 2.32 -20.82 -10.87
N GLN A 81 3.26 -21.47 -11.56
CA GLN A 81 3.97 -22.60 -10.97
C GLN A 81 4.91 -22.05 -9.90
N PHE A 82 4.68 -22.43 -8.64
CA PHE A 82 5.52 -22.01 -7.53
C PHE A 82 6.94 -22.57 -7.70
N SER A 83 7.87 -21.70 -8.04
CA SER A 83 9.30 -21.95 -8.05
C SER A 83 9.99 -21.03 -7.04
N MET A 84 11.24 -21.38 -6.67
CA MET A 84 12.05 -20.50 -5.80
C MET A 84 12.29 -19.12 -6.44
N GLU A 85 12.33 -19.03 -7.75
CA GLU A 85 12.44 -17.74 -8.47
C GLU A 85 11.21 -16.87 -8.28
N VAL A 86 10.02 -17.45 -8.37
CA VAL A 86 8.76 -16.74 -8.15
C VAL A 86 8.67 -16.20 -6.72
N ILE A 87 9.09 -17.00 -5.72
CA ILE A 87 9.10 -16.57 -4.32
C ILE A 87 10.05 -15.39 -4.11
N LYS A 88 11.22 -15.40 -4.74
CA LYS A 88 12.16 -14.26 -4.69
C LYS A 88 11.54 -12.97 -5.21
N ASN A 89 10.74 -13.06 -6.28
CA ASN A 89 10.06 -11.89 -6.86
C ASN A 89 8.98 -11.28 -5.94
N PHE A 90 8.49 -12.02 -4.94
CA PHE A 90 7.56 -11.46 -3.94
C PHE A 90 8.26 -10.58 -2.90
N VAL A 91 9.55 -10.79 -2.68
CA VAL A 91 10.30 -10.13 -1.59
C VAL A 91 10.23 -8.60 -1.67
N PRO A 92 10.53 -7.92 -2.78
CA PRO A 92 10.51 -6.46 -2.82
C PRO A 92 9.12 -5.87 -2.52
N TYR A 93 8.04 -6.53 -2.95
CA TYR A 93 6.67 -6.10 -2.66
C TYR A 93 6.32 -6.25 -1.19
N LEU A 94 6.73 -7.34 -0.56
CA LEU A 94 6.53 -7.55 0.88
C LEU A 94 7.34 -6.56 1.72
N LEU A 95 8.58 -6.29 1.34
CA LEU A 95 9.41 -5.27 2.01
C LEU A 95 8.76 -3.89 1.93
N PHE A 96 8.24 -3.52 0.76
CA PHE A 96 7.50 -2.28 0.56
C PHE A 96 6.25 -2.24 1.46
N TYR A 97 5.48 -3.32 1.47
CA TYR A 97 4.24 -3.40 2.24
C TYR A 97 4.48 -3.28 3.75
N ILE A 98 5.51 -3.98 4.28
CA ILE A 98 5.93 -3.87 5.68
C ILE A 98 6.42 -2.46 6.01
N SER A 99 7.19 -1.85 5.12
CA SER A 99 7.67 -0.47 5.27
C SER A 99 6.51 0.51 5.44
N VAL A 100 5.52 0.45 4.56
CA VAL A 100 4.32 1.30 4.66
C VAL A 100 3.59 1.06 5.98
N TRP A 101 3.47 -0.20 6.43
CA TRP A 101 2.87 -0.51 7.72
C TRP A 101 3.61 0.15 8.88
N LEU A 102 4.95 0.14 8.88
CA LEU A 102 5.77 0.78 9.90
C LEU A 102 5.49 2.29 9.98
N VAL A 103 5.34 2.96 8.83
CA VAL A 103 4.99 4.40 8.79
C VAL A 103 3.59 4.65 9.34
N PHE A 104 2.61 3.78 9.01
CA PHE A 104 1.25 3.90 9.54
C PHE A 104 1.13 3.54 11.03
N SER A 105 2.07 2.78 11.59
CA SER A 105 2.10 2.42 13.00
C SER A 105 2.50 3.58 13.93
N ILE A 106 3.08 4.66 13.38
CA ILE A 106 3.41 5.87 14.15
C ILE A 106 2.09 6.58 14.48
N GLU A 107 1.80 6.80 15.77
CA GLU A 107 0.53 7.40 16.17
C GLU A 107 0.49 8.91 15.95
N LEU A 108 -0.62 9.37 15.39
CA LEU A 108 -0.99 10.78 15.35
C LEU A 108 -2.16 11.02 16.31
N ILE A 109 -2.08 12.08 17.07
CA ILE A 109 -3.11 12.50 18.03
C ILE A 109 -3.60 13.88 17.63
N GLU A 110 -4.92 14.03 17.55
CA GLU A 110 -5.58 15.31 17.40
C GLU A 110 -5.67 15.97 18.80
N LYS A 111 -5.19 17.19 18.91
CA LYS A 111 -5.32 18.02 20.11
C LYS A 111 -6.65 18.77 20.12
N ASP A 112 -7.02 19.31 21.28
CA ASP A 112 -8.27 20.05 21.49
C ASP A 112 -8.42 21.26 20.55
N ASP A 113 -7.32 21.85 20.10
CA ASP A 113 -7.25 22.93 19.12
C ASP A 113 -7.36 22.45 17.66
N LYS A 114 -7.73 21.17 17.41
CA LYS A 114 -7.74 20.50 16.11
C LYS A 114 -6.36 20.40 15.42
N SER A 115 -5.29 20.75 16.11
CA SER A 115 -3.94 20.50 15.61
C SER A 115 -3.58 19.02 15.72
N ILE A 116 -2.88 18.48 14.71
CA ILE A 116 -2.43 17.09 14.71
C ILE A 116 -0.99 17.05 15.23
N SER A 117 -0.73 16.20 16.21
CA SER A 117 0.60 15.97 16.77
C SER A 117 0.98 14.48 16.77
N ILE A 118 2.27 14.19 16.87
CA ILE A 118 2.77 12.82 16.98
C ILE A 118 2.75 12.41 18.45
N ALA A 119 2.25 11.19 18.73
CA ALA A 119 2.25 10.65 20.09
C ALA A 119 3.68 10.55 20.64
N GLY A 120 3.89 11.05 21.85
CA GLY A 120 5.23 11.06 22.48
C GLY A 120 5.82 9.68 22.77
N SER A 121 4.95 8.67 22.98
CA SER A 121 5.33 7.28 23.27
C SER A 121 5.58 6.41 22.02
N SER A 122 5.41 6.97 20.83
CA SER A 122 5.58 6.21 19.59
C SER A 122 7.06 6.06 19.23
N PRO A 123 7.54 4.86 18.89
CA PRO A 123 8.92 4.62 18.44
C PRO A 123 9.16 5.12 17.01
N ARG A 124 8.81 6.38 16.75
CA ARG A 124 8.75 6.99 15.41
C ARG A 124 10.07 6.92 14.63
N ILE A 125 11.19 7.24 15.30
CA ILE A 125 12.49 7.26 14.63
C ILE A 125 12.88 5.86 14.20
N LEU A 126 12.75 4.87 15.09
CA LEU A 126 13.04 3.47 14.78
C LEU A 126 12.18 2.97 13.61
N ASN A 127 10.88 3.24 13.65
CA ASN A 127 9.97 2.82 12.58
C ASN A 127 10.33 3.48 11.24
N LEU A 128 10.72 4.75 11.24
CA LEU A 128 11.17 5.45 10.03
C LEU A 128 12.52 4.91 9.53
N VAL A 129 13.47 4.62 10.41
CA VAL A 129 14.75 4.00 10.03
C VAL A 129 14.53 2.65 9.39
N PHE A 130 13.77 1.75 10.05
CA PHE A 130 13.48 0.44 9.49
C PHE A 130 12.69 0.53 8.19
N SER A 131 11.70 1.41 8.11
CA SER A 131 10.94 1.65 6.89
C SER A 131 11.85 2.09 5.74
N THR A 132 12.76 3.04 5.99
CA THR A 132 13.72 3.54 4.99
C THR A 132 14.67 2.43 4.53
N LEU A 133 15.19 1.62 5.46
CA LEU A 133 16.06 0.48 5.14
C LEU A 133 15.33 -0.57 4.30
N LEU A 134 14.09 -0.93 4.67
CA LEU A 134 13.29 -1.91 3.91
C LEU A 134 13.03 -1.43 2.47
N ILE A 135 12.72 -0.15 2.28
CA ILE A 135 12.52 0.42 0.93
C ILE A 135 13.82 0.45 0.15
N PHE A 136 14.92 0.84 0.78
CA PHE A 136 16.23 0.86 0.13
C PHE A 136 16.65 -0.55 -0.34
N VAL A 137 16.52 -1.55 0.54
CA VAL A 137 16.78 -2.97 0.19
C VAL A 137 15.80 -3.45 -0.88
N GLY A 138 14.51 -3.12 -0.75
CA GLY A 138 13.49 -3.47 -1.75
C GLY A 138 13.78 -2.88 -3.12
N SER A 139 14.32 -1.65 -3.17
CA SER A 139 14.75 -1.01 -4.42
C SER A 139 15.90 -1.78 -5.08
N ILE A 140 16.94 -2.13 -4.30
CA ILE A 140 18.11 -2.90 -4.80
C ILE A 140 17.67 -4.27 -5.33
N ILE A 141 16.81 -4.97 -4.58
CA ILE A 141 16.28 -6.28 -4.98
C ILE A 141 15.44 -6.14 -6.26
N GLY A 142 14.59 -5.11 -6.35
CA GLY A 142 13.80 -4.82 -7.54
C GLY A 142 14.67 -4.57 -8.78
N PHE A 143 15.77 -3.84 -8.64
CA PHE A 143 16.75 -3.67 -9.72
C PHE A 143 17.46 -4.97 -10.07
N HIS A 144 17.84 -5.76 -9.07
CA HIS A 144 18.54 -7.02 -9.29
C HIS A 144 17.67 -8.06 -10.02
N PHE A 145 16.37 -8.07 -9.78
CA PHE A 145 15.43 -8.96 -10.45
C PHE A 145 14.84 -8.34 -11.74
N ASP A 146 15.33 -7.18 -12.15
CA ASP A 146 14.81 -6.42 -13.30
C ASP A 146 13.28 -6.23 -13.25
N ASP A 147 12.75 -6.02 -12.02
CA ASP A 147 11.34 -5.68 -11.82
C ASP A 147 11.16 -4.16 -11.88
N PRO A 148 10.63 -3.64 -13.00
CA PRO A 148 10.51 -2.21 -13.21
C PRO A 148 9.50 -1.54 -12.28
N VAL A 149 8.50 -2.27 -11.79
CA VAL A 149 7.50 -1.74 -10.86
C VAL A 149 8.10 -1.64 -9.46
N ALA A 150 8.65 -2.76 -8.95
CA ALA A 150 9.21 -2.79 -7.60
C ALA A 150 10.37 -1.81 -7.43
N SER A 151 11.30 -1.77 -8.39
CA SER A 151 12.45 -0.86 -8.36
C SER A 151 12.03 0.60 -8.41
N THR A 152 11.16 0.97 -9.35
CA THR A 152 10.74 2.37 -9.54
C THR A 152 9.89 2.85 -8.38
N VAL A 153 8.90 2.07 -7.94
CA VAL A 153 8.03 2.41 -6.81
C VAL A 153 8.84 2.65 -5.54
N SER A 154 9.79 1.74 -5.24
CA SER A 154 10.64 1.86 -4.06
C SER A 154 11.57 3.09 -4.15
N THR A 155 12.20 3.32 -5.31
CA THR A 155 13.10 4.46 -5.52
C THR A 155 12.37 5.80 -5.42
N VAL A 156 11.17 5.91 -6.00
CA VAL A 156 10.37 7.14 -5.96
C VAL A 156 9.81 7.40 -4.55
N TYR A 157 9.51 6.36 -3.79
CA TYR A 157 9.00 6.50 -2.43
C TYR A 157 10.10 6.83 -1.40
N LEU A 158 11.32 6.38 -1.63
CA LEU A 158 12.45 6.54 -0.70
C LEU A 158 12.69 7.99 -0.23
N PRO A 159 12.69 9.02 -1.08
CA PRO A 159 12.87 10.42 -0.66
C PRO A 159 11.85 10.90 0.37
N PHE A 160 10.60 10.45 0.29
CA PHE A 160 9.56 10.83 1.25
C PHE A 160 9.83 10.28 2.64
N LEU A 161 10.40 9.07 2.73
CA LEU A 161 10.84 8.47 4.00
C LEU A 161 12.06 9.17 4.55
N ILE A 162 13.05 9.49 3.70
CA ILE A 162 14.26 10.21 4.12
C ILE A 162 13.88 11.58 4.69
N VAL A 163 13.01 12.33 4.03
CA VAL A 163 12.53 13.63 4.54
C VAL A 163 11.79 13.47 5.88
N ALA A 164 10.92 12.46 5.99
CA ALA A 164 10.23 12.18 7.24
C ALA A 164 11.20 11.75 8.37
N LEU A 165 12.29 11.05 8.03
CA LEU A 165 13.33 10.62 8.97
C LEU A 165 14.20 11.80 9.45
N ILE A 166 14.59 12.71 8.53
CA ILE A 166 15.37 13.90 8.87
C ILE A 166 14.56 14.88 9.72
N MET A 167 13.24 14.96 9.47
CA MET A 167 12.32 15.86 10.17
C MET A 167 11.23 15.09 10.93
N PRO A 168 11.57 14.22 11.88
CA PRO A 168 10.62 13.29 12.51
C PRO A 168 9.56 13.96 13.37
N VAL A 169 9.73 15.25 13.69
CA VAL A 169 8.78 16.03 14.49
C VAL A 169 7.68 16.64 13.62
N HIS A 170 7.92 16.78 12.32
CA HIS A 170 6.96 17.41 11.42
C HIS A 170 5.89 16.45 10.94
N VAL A 171 4.69 16.59 11.48
CA VAL A 171 3.50 15.79 11.13
C VAL A 171 3.25 15.75 9.63
N ARG A 172 3.39 16.88 8.93
CA ARG A 172 3.12 16.96 7.49
C ARG A 172 4.02 16.04 6.64
N HIS A 173 5.28 15.84 7.03
CA HIS A 173 6.18 14.92 6.33
C HIS A 173 5.77 13.47 6.56
N LEU A 174 5.37 13.13 7.77
CA LEU A 174 4.84 11.80 8.08
C LEU A 174 3.52 11.52 7.33
N GLN A 175 2.62 12.50 7.28
CA GLN A 175 1.37 12.38 6.52
C GLN A 175 1.65 12.15 5.02
N ARG A 176 2.60 12.91 4.44
CA ARG A 176 3.02 12.72 3.05
C ARG A 176 3.61 11.31 2.83
N ALA A 177 4.49 10.85 3.72
CA ALA A 177 5.04 9.51 3.63
C ALA A 177 3.93 8.44 3.65
N ARG A 178 2.90 8.58 4.49
CA ARG A 178 1.74 7.67 4.51
C ARG A 178 0.95 7.68 3.19
N ILE A 179 0.57 8.88 2.73
CA ILE A 179 -0.22 9.04 1.50
C ILE A 179 0.55 8.48 0.30
N TYR A 180 1.80 8.87 0.15
CA TYR A 180 2.61 8.46 -0.98
C TYR A 180 2.99 6.97 -0.93
N GLY A 181 3.09 6.37 0.25
CA GLY A 181 3.27 4.91 0.39
C GLY A 181 2.12 4.08 -0.18
N VAL A 182 0.93 4.67 -0.35
CA VAL A 182 -0.21 4.02 -1.00
C VAL A 182 -0.40 4.53 -2.44
N PHE A 183 -0.22 5.82 -2.65
CA PHE A 183 -0.49 6.47 -3.93
C PHE A 183 0.54 6.10 -5.01
N ILE A 184 1.83 6.11 -4.68
CA ILE A 184 2.89 5.79 -5.65
C ILE A 184 2.72 4.39 -6.24
N PRO A 185 2.62 3.30 -5.43
CA PRO A 185 2.41 1.97 -6.01
C PRO A 185 1.11 1.88 -6.83
N ALA A 186 0.03 2.55 -6.40
CA ALA A 186 -1.22 2.55 -7.15
C ALA A 186 -1.07 3.19 -8.53
N VAL A 187 -0.37 4.32 -8.63
CA VAL A 187 -0.13 5.01 -9.89
C VAL A 187 0.77 4.19 -10.82
N PHE A 188 1.88 3.66 -10.32
CA PHE A 188 2.81 2.89 -11.17
C PHE A 188 2.18 1.57 -11.64
N LEU A 189 1.39 0.90 -10.80
CA LEU A 189 0.62 -0.27 -11.23
C LEU A 189 -0.47 0.10 -12.25
N ALA A 190 -1.09 1.27 -12.12
CA ALA A 190 -2.05 1.77 -13.11
C ALA A 190 -1.38 2.15 -14.44
N VAL A 191 -0.14 2.63 -14.42
CA VAL A 191 0.65 2.83 -15.65
C VAL A 191 0.97 1.50 -16.32
N ARG A 192 1.30 0.47 -15.53
CA ARG A 192 1.58 -0.88 -16.04
C ARG A 192 0.32 -1.57 -16.56
N PHE A 193 -0.80 -1.39 -15.85
CA PHE A 193 -2.11 -1.96 -16.16
C PHE A 193 -3.16 -0.86 -16.19
N PRO A 194 -3.33 -0.15 -17.33
CA PRO A 194 -4.22 1.02 -17.41
C PRO A 194 -5.67 0.72 -17.03
N TRP A 195 -6.15 -0.51 -17.25
CA TRP A 195 -7.46 -0.95 -16.82
C TRP A 195 -7.68 -0.87 -15.31
N PHE A 196 -6.61 -0.89 -14.51
CA PHE A 196 -6.68 -0.73 -13.04
C PHE A 196 -7.16 0.67 -12.61
N LEU A 197 -7.03 1.68 -13.46
CA LEU A 197 -7.56 3.02 -13.20
C LEU A 197 -9.08 3.00 -12.97
N ILE A 198 -9.82 2.15 -13.67
CA ILE A 198 -11.28 2.07 -13.56
C ILE A 198 -11.69 1.66 -12.13
N PRO A 199 -11.27 0.47 -11.60
CA PRO A 199 -11.61 0.10 -10.23
C PRO A 199 -11.01 1.04 -9.19
N LEU A 200 -9.82 1.59 -9.41
CA LEU A 200 -9.19 2.53 -8.52
C LEU A 200 -10.03 3.82 -8.38
N TRP A 201 -10.46 4.41 -9.51
CA TRP A 201 -11.33 5.58 -9.54
C TRP A 201 -12.71 5.29 -8.92
N THR A 202 -13.30 4.16 -9.30
CA THR A 202 -14.61 3.72 -8.78
C THR A 202 -14.57 3.55 -7.27
N LEU A 203 -13.53 2.90 -6.72
CA LEU A 203 -13.37 2.76 -5.28
C LEU A 203 -13.24 4.12 -4.58
N PHE A 204 -12.38 4.99 -5.12
CA PHE A 204 -12.20 6.32 -4.55
C PHE A 204 -13.54 7.06 -4.45
N PHE A 205 -14.33 7.01 -5.52
CA PHE A 205 -15.62 7.67 -5.59
C PHE A 205 -16.63 7.02 -4.63
N LEU A 206 -16.74 5.70 -4.64
CA LEU A 206 -17.67 4.97 -3.76
C LEU A 206 -17.34 5.16 -2.28
N LEU A 207 -16.05 5.12 -1.90
CA LEU A 207 -15.63 5.38 -0.53
C LEU A 207 -15.98 6.80 -0.11
N ARG A 208 -15.82 7.77 -1.00
CA ARG A 208 -16.15 9.16 -0.72
C ARG A 208 -17.65 9.37 -0.54
N LEU A 209 -18.47 8.77 -1.40
CA LEU A 209 -19.93 8.79 -1.25
C LEU A 209 -20.36 8.08 0.04
N TYR A 210 -19.76 6.91 0.33
CA TYR A 210 -20.06 6.18 1.54
C TYR A 210 -19.76 6.99 2.82
N HIS A 211 -18.61 7.66 2.89
CA HIS A 211 -18.26 8.52 4.03
C HIS A 211 -19.21 9.70 4.14
N TYR A 212 -19.61 10.29 3.02
CA TYR A 212 -20.58 11.38 3.03
C TYR A 212 -21.94 10.94 3.55
N PHE A 213 -22.52 9.90 2.96
CA PHE A 213 -23.89 9.47 3.35
C PHE A 213 -23.95 8.79 4.72
N ARG A 214 -22.90 8.09 5.12
CA ARG A 214 -22.89 7.33 6.39
C ARG A 214 -22.44 8.17 7.58
N PHE A 215 -21.52 9.09 7.39
CA PHE A 215 -20.88 9.84 8.47
C PHE A 215 -20.99 11.35 8.32
N ASN A 216 -21.63 11.84 7.26
CA ASN A 216 -21.73 13.25 6.91
C ASN A 216 -20.36 13.96 6.79
N ILE A 217 -19.33 13.23 6.33
CA ILE A 217 -17.97 13.73 6.18
C ILE A 217 -17.71 14.06 4.72
N VAL A 218 -17.54 15.35 4.40
CA VAL A 218 -17.26 15.82 3.04
C VAL A 218 -15.81 15.54 2.63
N TYR A 219 -14.88 15.73 3.54
CA TYR A 219 -13.44 15.47 3.35
C TYR A 219 -12.99 14.44 4.39
N PRO A 220 -13.09 13.14 4.10
CA PRO A 220 -12.50 12.17 4.99
C PRO A 220 -11.01 12.45 5.05
N THR A 221 -10.54 13.02 6.13
CA THR A 221 -9.14 12.94 6.49
C THR A 221 -8.87 11.46 6.62
N PHE A 222 -8.06 10.90 5.73
CA PHE A 222 -7.55 9.56 5.92
C PHE A 222 -6.91 9.55 7.31
N GLY A 223 -7.53 8.95 8.31
CA GLY A 223 -7.19 8.94 9.74
C GLY A 223 -5.71 8.98 10.04
N VAL A 224 -5.21 10.10 9.70
CA VAL A 224 -3.82 10.41 9.48
C VAL A 224 -3.47 11.42 10.52
#